data_db8ef08c929417347e750593476572f5
#
_entry.id   db8ef08c929417347e750593476572f5
#
_cell.length_a   1.000
_cell.length_b   1.000
_cell.length_c   1.000
_cell.angle_alpha   90.00
_cell.angle_beta   90.00
_cell.angle_gamma   90.00
#
_symmetry.space_group_name_H-M   'P 1'
#
loop_
_entity.id
_entity.type
_entity.pdbx_description
1 polymer ?
#
loop_
_entity_poly.entity_id
_entity_poly.type
_entity_poly.pdbx_seq_one_letter_code
_entity_poly.pdbx_strand_id
1 'polypeptide(L)'
;MTTKIIAHRGASKLAPENTMYAFELAYNLGAEGIETDVQLTKDNIPVLIHDETVRRTTNSNGYVKDFTFEELSTLDAGSWFSPDFRGARIIRLEDFLTWIKPKNLYVNIELKNNKIDYSNLEQIVYNQLKEHRLLERTTLSTFNPNSVKRLASYQDEVEIAFLTSKRNANLVEYAKALGANALHIKYRLVHPLLISQAHEQNMPVRVYTVNKYSHMMHCFEQGCDGIFTDVPYKALTFRKVFQYKKQL
;
A
#
# COMPACT_ATOMS: atom_id res chain seq x y z
N MET A 1 -4.15 -18.90 -9.68
CA MET A 1 -4.50 -18.02 -8.54
C MET A 1 -5.33 -16.85 -9.03
N THR A 2 -6.12 -16.21 -8.16
CA THR A 2 -6.96 -15.06 -8.56
C THR A 2 -6.26 -13.77 -8.15
N THR A 3 -6.09 -12.81 -9.07
CA THR A 3 -5.49 -11.51 -8.79
C THR A 3 -6.25 -10.77 -7.68
N LYS A 4 -5.60 -10.45 -6.58
CA LYS A 4 -6.18 -9.74 -5.43
C LYS A 4 -6.44 -8.26 -5.76
N ILE A 5 -7.60 -7.74 -5.35
CA ILE A 5 -7.96 -6.34 -5.52
C ILE A 5 -7.68 -5.58 -4.23
N ILE A 6 -6.68 -4.70 -4.27
CA ILE A 6 -6.18 -3.95 -3.11
C ILE A 6 -6.52 -2.46 -3.31
N ALA A 7 -7.24 -1.88 -2.37
CA ALA A 7 -7.63 -0.48 -2.41
C ALA A 7 -6.42 0.41 -2.06
N HIS A 8 -5.93 1.17 -3.03
CA HIS A 8 -4.78 2.08 -2.92
C HIS A 8 -5.15 3.32 -2.12
N ARG A 9 -4.62 3.43 -0.91
CA ARG A 9 -4.96 4.45 0.11
C ARG A 9 -6.45 4.44 0.46
N GLY A 10 -7.08 3.26 0.40
CA GLY A 10 -8.53 3.10 0.45
C GLY A 10 -9.23 3.30 -0.89
N ALA A 11 -10.53 3.60 -0.88
CA ALA A 11 -11.30 3.93 -2.09
C ALA A 11 -11.04 5.38 -2.53
N SER A 12 -9.79 5.72 -2.83
CA SER A 12 -9.25 7.08 -2.94
C SER A 12 -9.80 7.91 -4.12
N LYS A 13 -10.59 7.31 -5.02
CA LYS A 13 -11.39 8.04 -6.04
C LYS A 13 -12.76 8.48 -5.52
N LEU A 14 -13.20 8.00 -4.38
CA LEU A 14 -14.53 8.26 -3.81
C LEU A 14 -14.48 8.96 -2.44
N ALA A 15 -13.34 8.87 -1.75
CA ALA A 15 -13.12 9.49 -0.44
C ALA A 15 -11.65 9.94 -0.32
N PRO A 16 -11.32 10.89 0.59
CA PRO A 16 -9.96 11.39 0.75
C PRO A 16 -9.00 10.28 1.14
N GLU A 17 -7.89 10.17 0.39
CA GLU A 17 -6.87 9.12 0.56
C GLU A 17 -6.31 9.04 1.98
N ASN A 18 -5.92 7.84 2.43
CA ASN A 18 -5.32 7.57 3.74
C ASN A 18 -6.15 8.04 4.95
N THR A 19 -7.48 8.11 4.79
CA THR A 19 -8.41 8.44 5.89
C THR A 19 -9.32 7.25 6.20
N MET A 20 -9.92 7.24 7.40
CA MET A 20 -10.90 6.23 7.78
C MET A 20 -12.08 6.17 6.81
N TYR A 21 -12.53 7.32 6.26
CA TYR A 21 -13.58 7.36 5.23
C TYR A 21 -13.24 6.51 4.00
N ALA A 22 -12.00 6.64 3.49
CA ALA A 22 -11.57 5.88 2.33
C ALA A 22 -11.41 4.39 2.64
N PHE A 23 -10.95 4.04 3.84
CA PHE A 23 -10.78 2.65 4.27
C PHE A 23 -12.11 1.95 4.52
N GLU A 24 -13.04 2.58 5.22
CA GLU A 24 -14.38 2.06 5.45
C GLU A 24 -15.14 1.88 4.14
N LEU A 25 -15.05 2.86 3.26
CA LEU A 25 -15.67 2.77 1.93
C LEU A 25 -15.07 1.61 1.11
N ALA A 26 -13.74 1.44 1.11
CA ALA A 26 -13.08 0.33 0.42
C ALA A 26 -13.56 -1.03 0.95
N TYR A 27 -13.65 -1.19 2.27
CA TYR A 27 -14.18 -2.39 2.91
C TYR A 27 -15.63 -2.68 2.51
N ASN A 28 -16.51 -1.67 2.61
CA ASN A 28 -17.93 -1.80 2.26
C ASN A 28 -18.16 -2.09 0.76
N LEU A 29 -17.25 -1.65 -0.10
CA LEU A 29 -17.24 -1.96 -1.53
C LEU A 29 -16.63 -3.33 -1.86
N GLY A 30 -16.21 -4.10 -0.84
CA GLY A 30 -15.72 -5.47 -0.99
C GLY A 30 -14.26 -5.59 -1.43
N ALA A 31 -13.43 -4.56 -1.24
CA ALA A 31 -11.98 -4.69 -1.47
C ALA A 31 -11.41 -5.87 -0.65
N GLU A 32 -10.45 -6.60 -1.22
CA GLU A 32 -9.84 -7.78 -0.59
C GLU A 32 -8.59 -7.42 0.22
N GLY A 33 -8.13 -6.18 0.07
CA GLY A 33 -7.04 -5.63 0.86
C GLY A 33 -7.07 -4.11 0.81
N ILE A 34 -6.31 -3.52 1.72
CA ILE A 34 -6.08 -2.09 1.80
C ILE A 34 -4.59 -1.83 1.80
N GLU A 35 -4.20 -0.87 1.01
CA GLU A 35 -2.87 -0.29 1.02
C GLU A 35 -2.92 1.10 1.65
N THR A 36 -1.87 1.45 2.39
CA THR A 36 -1.69 2.76 3.02
C THR A 36 -0.23 3.13 3.14
N ASP A 37 0.05 4.43 3.24
CA ASP A 37 1.38 5.03 3.33
C ASP A 37 1.68 5.48 4.75
N VAL A 38 2.86 5.15 5.30
CA VAL A 38 3.26 5.52 6.66
C VAL A 38 4.48 6.41 6.66
N GLN A 39 4.42 7.49 7.46
CA GLN A 39 5.52 8.37 7.80
C GLN A 39 5.60 8.59 9.31
N LEU A 40 6.72 9.13 9.83
CA LEU A 40 6.86 9.51 11.23
C LEU A 40 6.68 11.01 11.44
N THR A 41 6.00 11.35 12.53
CA THR A 41 5.92 12.70 13.09
C THR A 41 7.22 13.06 13.82
N LYS A 42 7.32 14.31 14.28
CA LYS A 42 8.43 14.82 15.11
C LYS A 42 8.59 14.03 16.42
N ASP A 43 7.51 13.57 17.00
CA ASP A 43 7.44 12.75 18.22
C ASP A 43 7.45 11.25 17.93
N ASN A 44 7.87 10.83 16.71
CA ASN A 44 8.02 9.44 16.24
C ASN A 44 6.71 8.63 16.27
N ILE A 45 5.56 9.25 16.12
CA ILE A 45 4.28 8.56 15.96
C ILE A 45 4.06 8.23 14.49
N PRO A 46 3.83 6.95 14.11
CA PRO A 46 3.49 6.59 12.74
C PRO A 46 2.11 7.12 12.35
N VAL A 47 2.04 7.88 11.26
CA VAL A 47 0.81 8.47 10.72
C VAL A 47 0.60 8.10 9.26
N LEU A 48 -0.66 8.08 8.82
CA LEU A 48 -1.02 7.66 7.46
C LEU A 48 -1.11 8.88 6.53
N ILE A 49 -0.08 9.05 5.72
CA ILE A 49 0.01 10.14 4.74
C ILE A 49 1.04 9.80 3.66
N HIS A 50 0.72 10.11 2.38
CA HIS A 50 1.59 9.77 1.26
C HIS A 50 2.77 10.73 1.10
N ASP A 51 2.49 12.04 0.99
CA ASP A 51 3.51 13.04 0.69
C ASP A 51 4.32 13.38 1.94
N GLU A 52 5.57 13.76 1.78
CA GLU A 52 6.42 14.20 2.89
C GLU A 52 5.94 15.51 3.52
N THR A 53 5.03 16.23 2.82
CA THR A 53 4.42 17.47 3.30
C THR A 53 2.91 17.32 3.41
N VAL A 54 2.29 18.03 4.35
CA VAL A 54 0.84 18.02 4.57
C VAL A 54 0.06 18.83 3.52
N ARG A 55 0.74 19.57 2.64
CA ARG A 55 0.17 20.62 1.78
C ARG A 55 -0.95 20.13 0.85
N ARG A 56 -0.79 18.97 0.21
CA ARG A 56 -1.72 18.51 -0.84
C ARG A 56 -3.03 18.01 -0.27
N THR A 57 -2.97 17.41 0.90
CA THR A 57 -4.11 16.66 1.48
C THR A 57 -4.62 17.27 2.78
N THR A 58 -4.16 18.47 3.14
CA THR A 58 -4.66 19.19 4.32
C THR A 58 -4.80 20.70 4.07
N ASN A 59 -5.34 21.39 5.05
CA ASN A 59 -5.45 22.84 5.09
C ASN A 59 -4.20 23.56 5.64
N SER A 60 -3.02 22.90 5.65
CA SER A 60 -1.78 23.43 6.21
C SER A 60 -0.57 23.20 5.30
N ASN A 61 0.60 23.68 5.69
CA ASN A 61 1.88 23.49 5.02
C ASN A 61 2.96 23.06 6.01
N GLY A 62 3.98 22.35 5.54
CA GLY A 62 5.12 21.89 6.32
C GLY A 62 5.38 20.40 6.12
N TYR A 63 6.54 19.95 6.58
CA TYR A 63 6.88 18.52 6.53
C TYR A 63 6.23 17.77 7.68
N VAL A 64 5.74 16.56 7.41
CA VAL A 64 5.14 15.66 8.42
C VAL A 64 6.07 15.49 9.63
N LYS A 65 7.37 15.31 9.40
CA LYS A 65 8.40 15.12 10.43
C LYS A 65 8.63 16.33 11.34
N ASP A 66 8.09 17.50 11.00
CA ASP A 66 8.27 18.73 11.79
C ASP A 66 7.08 19.01 12.72
N PHE A 67 5.97 18.26 12.56
CA PHE A 67 4.78 18.32 13.41
C PHE A 67 4.78 17.18 14.43
N THR A 68 4.27 17.44 15.63
CA THR A 68 3.81 16.37 16.54
C THR A 68 2.51 15.77 16.04
N PHE A 69 2.16 14.57 16.52
CA PHE A 69 0.87 13.98 16.16
C PHE A 69 -0.31 14.85 16.63
N GLU A 70 -0.22 15.46 17.81
CA GLU A 70 -1.25 16.36 18.32
C GLU A 70 -1.54 17.50 17.33
N GLU A 71 -0.49 18.16 16.82
CA GLU A 71 -0.61 19.21 15.80
C GLU A 71 -1.23 18.69 14.51
N LEU A 72 -0.77 17.53 13.99
CA LEU A 72 -1.32 16.92 12.76
C LEU A 72 -2.78 16.52 12.91
N SER A 73 -3.19 16.05 14.07
CA SER A 73 -4.56 15.59 14.33
C SER A 73 -5.60 16.71 14.29
N THR A 74 -5.18 17.98 14.37
CA THR A 74 -6.07 19.14 14.25
C THR A 74 -6.35 19.54 12.79
N LEU A 75 -5.52 19.10 11.83
CA LEU A 75 -5.62 19.49 10.44
C LEU A 75 -6.82 18.82 9.75
N ASP A 76 -7.47 19.58 8.88
CA ASP A 76 -8.52 19.03 8.01
C ASP A 76 -7.88 18.31 6.82
N ALA A 77 -8.07 16.99 6.76
CA ALA A 77 -7.57 16.12 5.71
C ALA A 77 -8.65 15.68 4.69
N GLY A 78 -9.81 16.32 4.69
CA GLY A 78 -10.93 15.94 3.83
C GLY A 78 -11.43 17.02 2.88
N SER A 79 -11.46 18.28 3.30
CA SER A 79 -12.05 19.38 2.52
C SER A 79 -11.37 19.64 1.17
N TRP A 80 -10.11 19.25 1.01
CA TRP A 80 -9.40 19.30 -0.27
C TRP A 80 -10.00 18.37 -1.33
N PHE A 81 -10.63 17.28 -0.88
CA PHE A 81 -11.28 16.29 -1.76
C PHE A 81 -12.73 16.70 -2.07
N SER A 82 -13.54 16.96 -1.04
CA SER A 82 -14.90 17.49 -1.12
C SER A 82 -15.28 18.13 0.22
N PRO A 83 -16.13 19.20 0.23
CA PRO A 83 -16.70 19.75 1.46
C PRO A 83 -17.44 18.73 2.33
N ASP A 84 -17.96 17.65 1.75
CA ASP A 84 -18.66 16.58 2.47
C ASP A 84 -17.74 15.81 3.45
N PHE A 85 -16.44 15.84 3.21
CA PHE A 85 -15.41 15.21 4.05
C PHE A 85 -14.72 16.19 5.01
N ARG A 86 -15.29 17.39 5.19
CA ARG A 86 -14.76 18.35 6.16
C ARG A 86 -14.63 17.71 7.54
N GLY A 87 -13.47 17.87 8.15
CA GLY A 87 -13.19 17.29 9.46
C GLY A 87 -12.60 15.88 9.42
N ALA A 88 -12.40 15.27 8.26
CA ALA A 88 -11.52 14.10 8.16
C ALA A 88 -10.12 14.44 8.69
N ARG A 89 -9.46 13.48 9.33
CA ARG A 89 -8.18 13.70 10.03
C ARG A 89 -7.08 12.80 9.47
N ILE A 90 -5.83 13.24 9.64
CA ILE A 90 -4.68 12.36 9.58
C ILE A 90 -4.77 11.43 10.79
N ILE A 91 -4.66 10.13 10.58
CA ILE A 91 -4.79 9.11 11.63
C ILE A 91 -3.46 8.43 11.91
N ARG A 92 -3.31 7.89 13.12
CA ARG A 92 -2.17 7.05 13.47
C ARG A 92 -2.28 5.68 12.80
N LEU A 93 -1.14 5.05 12.58
CA LEU A 93 -1.10 3.65 12.17
C LEU A 93 -1.85 2.75 13.17
N GLU A 94 -1.68 2.97 14.47
CA GLU A 94 -2.35 2.23 15.54
C GLU A 94 -3.88 2.25 15.43
N ASP A 95 -4.47 3.41 15.10
CA ASP A 95 -5.93 3.56 14.93
C ASP A 95 -6.41 2.71 13.73
N PHE A 96 -5.66 2.73 12.62
CA PHE A 96 -5.92 1.88 11.45
C PHE A 96 -5.78 0.39 11.77
N LEU A 97 -4.71 -0.01 12.48
CA LEU A 97 -4.48 -1.41 12.85
C LEU A 97 -5.58 -1.94 13.76
N THR A 98 -6.04 -1.13 14.72
CA THR A 98 -7.18 -1.46 15.59
C THR A 98 -8.45 -1.66 14.77
N TRP A 99 -8.74 -0.78 13.83
CA TRP A 99 -9.90 -0.84 12.97
C TRP A 99 -9.87 -2.06 12.02
N ILE A 100 -8.71 -2.38 11.43
CA ILE A 100 -8.60 -3.47 10.43
C ILE A 100 -8.49 -4.87 11.07
N LYS A 101 -8.07 -4.94 12.34
CA LYS A 101 -7.83 -6.20 13.05
C LYS A 101 -8.98 -7.22 12.95
N PRO A 102 -10.26 -6.86 13.21
CA PRO A 102 -11.38 -7.80 13.12
C PRO A 102 -11.82 -8.13 11.68
N LYS A 103 -11.23 -7.50 10.67
CA LYS A 103 -11.63 -7.66 9.26
C LYS A 103 -10.68 -8.63 8.55
N ASN A 104 -11.23 -9.54 7.74
CA ASN A 104 -10.41 -10.46 6.95
C ASN A 104 -9.92 -9.78 5.66
N LEU A 105 -9.00 -8.81 5.80
CA LEU A 105 -8.40 -8.06 4.70
C LEU A 105 -6.90 -8.27 4.67
N TYR A 106 -6.35 -8.37 3.47
CA TYR A 106 -4.92 -8.19 3.23
C TYR A 106 -4.53 -6.74 3.50
N VAL A 107 -3.35 -6.53 4.06
CA VAL A 107 -2.81 -5.20 4.39
C VAL A 107 -1.49 -4.98 3.66
N ASN A 108 -1.35 -3.84 3.00
CA ASN A 108 -0.04 -3.37 2.54
C ASN A 108 0.29 -2.04 3.20
N ILE A 109 1.42 -1.96 3.86
CA ILE A 109 1.94 -0.72 4.44
C ILE A 109 3.19 -0.30 3.68
N GLU A 110 3.08 0.81 2.93
CA GLU A 110 4.24 1.42 2.30
C GLU A 110 4.99 2.32 3.29
N LEU A 111 6.26 2.00 3.55
CA LEU A 111 7.14 2.85 4.35
C LEU A 111 7.68 3.99 3.48
N LYS A 112 7.25 5.22 3.76
CA LYS A 112 7.60 6.44 3.00
C LYS A 112 8.95 7.01 3.46
N ASN A 113 10.00 6.22 3.34
CA ASN A 113 11.37 6.56 3.75
C ASN A 113 12.36 6.69 2.57
N ASN A 114 11.83 6.92 1.36
CA ASN A 114 12.65 7.04 0.15
C ASN A 114 13.30 8.43 -0.01
N LYS A 115 12.61 9.51 0.42
CA LYS A 115 13.13 10.88 0.38
C LYS A 115 13.65 11.33 1.75
N ILE A 116 12.92 10.97 2.81
CA ILE A 116 13.32 11.17 4.19
C ILE A 116 13.54 9.78 4.78
N ASP A 117 14.78 9.43 5.08
CA ASP A 117 15.11 8.14 5.69
C ASP A 117 14.89 8.24 7.21
N TYR A 118 13.67 7.92 7.64
CA TYR A 118 13.28 7.97 9.06
C TYR A 118 14.01 6.91 9.87
N SER A 119 14.65 7.31 10.94
CA SER A 119 15.28 6.37 11.87
C SER A 119 14.23 5.48 12.52
N ASN A 120 14.47 4.16 12.52
CA ASN A 120 13.62 3.16 13.18
C ASN A 120 12.18 3.00 12.65
N LEU A 121 11.82 3.60 11.51
CA LEU A 121 10.47 3.46 10.95
C LEU A 121 10.10 1.99 10.77
N GLU A 122 11.00 1.17 10.23
CA GLU A 122 10.80 -0.25 10.00
C GLU A 122 10.47 -0.99 11.31
N GLN A 123 11.26 -0.76 12.34
CA GLN A 123 11.09 -1.42 13.63
C GLN A 123 9.80 -0.98 14.33
N ILE A 124 9.48 0.32 14.29
CA ILE A 124 8.26 0.86 14.92
C ILE A 124 7.02 0.23 14.26
N VAL A 125 6.97 0.21 12.92
CA VAL A 125 5.83 -0.35 12.19
C VAL A 125 5.72 -1.86 12.40
N TYR A 126 6.85 -2.59 12.33
CA TYR A 126 6.88 -4.03 12.60
C TYR A 126 6.35 -4.36 14.00
N ASN A 127 6.81 -3.64 15.04
CA ASN A 127 6.38 -3.87 16.42
C ASN A 127 4.88 -3.65 16.59
N GLN A 128 4.31 -2.58 16.03
CA GLN A 128 2.87 -2.34 16.08
C GLN A 128 2.06 -3.44 15.38
N LEU A 129 2.53 -3.93 14.22
CA LEU A 129 1.91 -5.07 13.53
C LEU A 129 1.94 -6.34 14.39
N LYS A 130 3.06 -6.61 15.05
CA LYS A 130 3.23 -7.77 15.94
C LYS A 130 2.28 -7.71 17.15
N GLU A 131 2.18 -6.55 17.81
CA GLU A 131 1.27 -6.30 18.92
C GLU A 131 -0.21 -6.49 18.51
N HIS A 132 -0.57 -6.08 17.32
CA HIS A 132 -1.92 -6.26 16.77
C HIS A 132 -2.16 -7.66 16.19
N ARG A 133 -1.13 -8.53 16.08
CA ARG A 133 -1.19 -9.89 15.47
C ARG A 133 -1.62 -9.83 14.01
N LEU A 134 -1.00 -8.96 13.23
CA LEU A 134 -1.36 -8.71 11.84
C LEU A 134 -0.25 -9.10 10.85
N LEU A 135 0.92 -9.59 11.32
CA LEU A 135 2.08 -9.88 10.47
C LEU A 135 1.75 -10.82 9.31
N GLU A 136 1.05 -11.94 9.59
CA GLU A 136 0.77 -13.01 8.60
C GLU A 136 -0.04 -12.55 7.38
N ARG A 137 -0.79 -11.46 7.49
CA ARG A 137 -1.61 -10.92 6.40
C ARG A 137 -1.20 -9.53 5.95
N THR A 138 0.01 -9.10 6.36
CA THR A 138 0.57 -7.79 6.01
C THR A 138 1.81 -7.94 5.15
N THR A 139 1.95 -7.05 4.18
CA THR A 139 3.20 -6.81 3.46
C THR A 139 3.73 -5.44 3.86
N LEU A 140 5.00 -5.37 4.23
CA LEU A 140 5.76 -4.13 4.35
C LEU A 140 6.44 -3.83 3.02
N SER A 141 6.17 -2.68 2.43
CA SER A 141 6.72 -2.32 1.13
C SER A 141 7.45 -0.98 1.16
N THR A 142 8.47 -0.82 0.34
CA THR A 142 9.21 0.44 0.24
C THR A 142 9.98 0.55 -1.07
N PHE A 143 10.20 1.79 -1.55
CA PHE A 143 11.09 2.12 -2.66
C PHE A 143 12.57 2.22 -2.25
N ASN A 144 12.86 2.30 -0.94
CA ASN A 144 14.21 2.46 -0.43
C ASN A 144 14.91 1.10 -0.28
N PRO A 145 15.95 0.78 -1.11
CA PRO A 145 16.66 -0.49 -1.00
C PRO A 145 17.32 -0.71 0.38
N ASN A 146 17.74 0.36 1.06
CA ASN A 146 18.33 0.24 2.39
C ASN A 146 17.28 -0.13 3.44
N SER A 147 16.06 0.37 3.30
CA SER A 147 14.93 -0.02 4.14
C SER A 147 14.55 -1.49 3.92
N VAL A 148 14.55 -1.98 2.67
CA VAL A 148 14.35 -3.41 2.40
C VAL A 148 15.40 -4.26 3.13
N LYS A 149 16.69 -3.86 3.08
CA LYS A 149 17.76 -4.55 3.81
C LYS A 149 17.54 -4.53 5.33
N ARG A 150 17.06 -3.42 5.90
CA ARG A 150 16.72 -3.33 7.33
C ARG A 150 15.56 -4.26 7.71
N LEU A 151 14.55 -4.35 6.83
CA LEU A 151 13.43 -5.26 7.00
C LEU A 151 13.78 -6.73 6.85
N ALA A 152 14.87 -7.08 6.14
CA ALA A 152 15.24 -8.46 5.85
C ALA A 152 15.36 -9.36 7.10
N SER A 153 15.67 -8.78 8.26
CA SER A 153 15.67 -9.51 9.54
C SER A 153 14.30 -10.00 10.00
N TYR A 154 13.21 -9.51 9.41
CA TYR A 154 11.83 -9.87 9.74
C TYR A 154 11.14 -10.70 8.65
N GLN A 155 11.86 -11.12 7.58
CA GLN A 155 11.29 -11.77 6.40
C GLN A 155 10.58 -13.10 6.66
N ASP A 156 10.89 -13.76 7.77
CA ASP A 156 10.26 -15.03 8.16
C ASP A 156 8.94 -14.81 8.91
N GLU A 157 8.65 -13.57 9.36
CA GLU A 157 7.45 -13.23 10.11
C GLU A 157 6.48 -12.35 9.31
N VAL A 158 6.98 -11.58 8.32
CA VAL A 158 6.19 -10.65 7.51
C VAL A 158 6.68 -10.61 6.07
N GLU A 159 5.76 -10.52 5.11
CA GLU A 159 6.13 -10.36 3.70
C GLU A 159 6.75 -8.98 3.46
N ILE A 160 7.89 -8.95 2.74
CA ILE A 160 8.64 -7.73 2.43
C ILE A 160 8.65 -7.52 0.92
N ALA A 161 8.10 -6.42 0.44
CA ALA A 161 8.04 -6.09 -0.97
C ALA A 161 8.99 -4.96 -1.35
N PHE A 162 9.81 -5.20 -2.37
CA PHE A 162 10.54 -4.13 -3.02
C PHE A 162 9.65 -3.40 -4.03
N LEU A 163 9.43 -2.11 -3.82
CA LEU A 163 8.69 -1.23 -4.73
C LEU A 163 9.62 -0.63 -5.79
N THR A 164 9.22 -0.71 -7.07
CA THR A 164 9.99 -0.06 -8.13
C THR A 164 9.17 0.40 -9.31
N SER A 165 9.58 1.52 -9.89
CA SER A 165 9.13 2.01 -11.20
C SER A 165 10.23 1.92 -12.25
N LYS A 166 11.44 1.49 -11.90
CA LYS A 166 12.61 1.44 -12.79
C LYS A 166 12.74 0.06 -13.43
N ARG A 167 13.13 0.04 -14.71
CA ARG A 167 13.49 -1.21 -15.39
C ARG A 167 14.83 -1.73 -14.86
N ASN A 168 14.90 -3.02 -14.62
CA ASN A 168 16.11 -3.76 -14.27
C ASN A 168 15.99 -5.14 -14.90
N ALA A 169 16.96 -5.57 -15.69
CA ALA A 169 16.94 -6.87 -16.36
C ALA A 169 16.96 -8.04 -15.33
N ASN A 170 17.59 -7.83 -14.18
CA ASN A 170 17.72 -8.82 -13.10
C ASN A 170 16.92 -8.36 -11.87
N LEU A 171 15.66 -7.91 -12.08
CA LEU A 171 14.87 -7.30 -11.00
C LEU A 171 14.55 -8.27 -9.87
N VAL A 172 14.25 -9.52 -10.20
CA VAL A 172 13.91 -10.58 -9.22
C VAL A 172 15.11 -10.88 -8.34
N GLU A 173 16.26 -11.15 -8.93
CA GLU A 173 17.51 -11.43 -8.22
C GLU A 173 17.95 -10.23 -7.38
N TYR A 174 17.80 -9.02 -7.93
CA TYR A 174 18.11 -7.80 -7.21
C TYR A 174 17.25 -7.64 -5.95
N ALA A 175 15.93 -7.81 -6.08
CA ALA A 175 15.01 -7.72 -4.95
C ALA A 175 15.31 -8.79 -3.89
N LYS A 176 15.58 -10.03 -4.31
CA LYS A 176 15.95 -11.13 -3.42
C LYS A 176 17.26 -10.85 -2.69
N ALA A 177 18.26 -10.31 -3.37
CA ALA A 177 19.53 -9.92 -2.76
C ALA A 177 19.40 -8.79 -1.73
N LEU A 178 18.34 -7.98 -1.80
CA LEU A 178 17.99 -6.99 -0.77
C LEU A 178 17.28 -7.61 0.45
N GLY A 179 16.79 -8.85 0.34
CA GLY A 179 15.97 -9.52 1.36
C GLY A 179 14.45 -9.35 1.15
N ALA A 180 14.01 -8.91 -0.04
CA ALA A 180 12.59 -8.90 -0.39
C ALA A 180 12.12 -10.29 -0.81
N ASN A 181 10.89 -10.65 -0.43
CA ASN A 181 10.21 -11.87 -0.85
C ASN A 181 8.91 -11.59 -1.65
N ALA A 182 8.69 -10.32 -2.05
CA ALA A 182 7.65 -9.88 -2.96
C ALA A 182 8.11 -8.70 -3.84
N LEU A 183 7.47 -8.49 -4.99
CA LEU A 183 7.68 -7.35 -5.88
C LEU A 183 6.41 -6.52 -6.02
N HIS A 184 6.52 -5.21 -5.82
CA HIS A 184 5.49 -4.24 -6.17
C HIS A 184 5.99 -3.37 -7.32
N ILE A 185 5.41 -3.52 -8.51
CA ILE A 185 5.92 -2.89 -9.73
C ILE A 185 4.93 -1.91 -10.35
N LYS A 186 5.46 -0.86 -10.97
CA LYS A 186 4.63 0.03 -11.78
C LYS A 186 4.09 -0.71 -13.01
N TYR A 187 2.82 -0.48 -13.38
CA TYR A 187 2.14 -1.13 -14.52
C TYR A 187 2.99 -1.25 -15.79
N ARG A 188 3.77 -0.22 -16.14
CA ARG A 188 4.64 -0.24 -17.33
C ARG A 188 5.75 -1.30 -17.31
N LEU A 189 5.98 -1.94 -16.18
CA LEU A 189 6.98 -3.01 -16.03
C LEU A 189 6.35 -4.40 -16.14
N VAL A 190 5.03 -4.51 -16.24
CA VAL A 190 4.33 -5.80 -16.39
C VAL A 190 4.75 -6.44 -17.70
N HIS A 191 5.35 -7.61 -17.59
CA HIS A 191 5.82 -8.40 -18.73
C HIS A 191 5.78 -9.89 -18.37
N PRO A 192 5.34 -10.79 -19.27
CA PRO A 192 5.18 -12.23 -18.97
C PRO A 192 6.45 -12.86 -18.37
N LEU A 193 7.62 -12.54 -18.94
CA LEU A 193 8.90 -13.08 -18.47
C LEU A 193 9.20 -12.66 -17.03
N LEU A 194 8.96 -11.40 -16.66
CA LEU A 194 9.17 -10.94 -15.27
C LEU A 194 8.26 -11.66 -14.29
N ILE A 195 6.98 -11.83 -14.64
CA ILE A 195 6.01 -12.53 -13.79
C ILE A 195 6.43 -14.00 -13.62
N SER A 196 6.81 -14.70 -14.71
CA SER A 196 7.28 -16.09 -14.65
C SER A 196 8.52 -16.22 -13.76
N GLN A 197 9.54 -15.41 -14.00
CA GLN A 197 10.78 -15.42 -13.20
C GLN A 197 10.54 -15.19 -11.71
N ALA A 198 9.64 -14.25 -11.38
CA ALA A 198 9.28 -13.98 -9.98
C ALA A 198 8.55 -15.19 -9.36
N HIS A 199 7.58 -15.78 -10.06
CA HIS A 199 6.84 -16.95 -9.59
C HIS A 199 7.73 -18.18 -9.42
N GLU A 200 8.71 -18.40 -10.32
CA GLU A 200 9.73 -19.48 -10.19
C GLU A 200 10.56 -19.36 -8.90
N GLN A 201 10.69 -18.13 -8.37
CA GLN A 201 11.34 -17.84 -7.09
C GLN A 201 10.36 -17.71 -5.91
N ASN A 202 9.08 -18.12 -6.07
CA ASN A 202 8.00 -17.95 -5.09
C ASN A 202 7.80 -16.49 -4.63
N MET A 203 8.07 -15.53 -5.50
CA MET A 203 7.97 -14.11 -5.23
C MET A 203 6.69 -13.54 -5.88
N PRO A 204 5.64 -13.21 -5.10
CA PRO A 204 4.42 -12.63 -5.64
C PRO A 204 4.67 -11.25 -6.24
N VAL A 205 3.95 -10.95 -7.34
CA VAL A 205 4.05 -9.67 -8.06
C VAL A 205 2.73 -8.92 -7.98
N ARG A 206 2.74 -7.72 -7.37
CA ARG A 206 1.58 -6.82 -7.33
C ARG A 206 1.87 -5.53 -8.08
N VAL A 207 0.85 -4.98 -8.71
CA VAL A 207 1.01 -3.90 -9.71
C VAL A 207 0.30 -2.62 -9.28
N TYR A 208 1.00 -1.49 -9.29
CA TYR A 208 0.48 -0.18 -8.93
C TYR A 208 0.58 0.85 -10.08
N THR A 209 -0.21 1.89 -10.18
CA THR A 209 -1.60 1.98 -9.71
C THR A 209 -2.46 1.70 -10.92
N VAL A 210 -3.35 0.72 -10.82
CA VAL A 210 -4.09 0.15 -11.95
C VAL A 210 -5.54 0.61 -11.90
N ASN A 211 -5.89 1.64 -12.69
CA ASN A 211 -7.21 2.27 -12.68
C ASN A 211 -7.99 2.10 -13.98
N LYS A 212 -7.30 1.79 -15.10
CA LYS A 212 -7.92 1.64 -16.42
C LYS A 212 -8.34 0.19 -16.66
N TYR A 213 -9.50 0.01 -17.30
CA TYR A 213 -10.01 -1.31 -17.68
C TYR A 213 -8.97 -2.17 -18.42
N SER A 214 -8.36 -1.63 -19.48
CA SER A 214 -7.35 -2.35 -20.25
C SER A 214 -6.14 -2.80 -19.44
N HIS A 215 -5.71 -1.98 -18.47
CA HIS A 215 -4.61 -2.32 -17.57
C HIS A 215 -5.00 -3.41 -16.57
N MET A 216 -6.25 -3.38 -16.07
CA MET A 216 -6.77 -4.43 -15.18
C MET A 216 -6.83 -5.77 -15.91
N MET A 217 -7.43 -5.78 -17.12
CA MET A 217 -7.51 -6.99 -17.94
C MET A 217 -6.13 -7.56 -18.22
N HIS A 218 -5.18 -6.71 -18.62
CA HIS A 218 -3.81 -7.15 -18.87
C HIS A 218 -3.16 -7.75 -17.61
N CYS A 219 -3.30 -7.14 -16.42
CA CYS A 219 -2.78 -7.73 -15.18
C CYS A 219 -3.41 -9.08 -14.86
N PHE A 220 -4.73 -9.25 -15.10
CA PHE A 220 -5.43 -10.51 -14.90
C PHE A 220 -4.95 -11.59 -15.88
N GLU A 221 -4.72 -11.24 -17.15
CA GLU A 221 -4.20 -12.13 -18.18
C GLU A 221 -2.76 -12.58 -17.88
N GLN A 222 -1.93 -11.68 -17.39
CA GLN A 222 -0.55 -11.99 -17.01
C GLN A 222 -0.42 -12.75 -15.68
N GLY A 223 -1.52 -12.96 -14.95
CA GLY A 223 -1.49 -13.69 -13.68
C GLY A 223 -0.80 -12.93 -12.54
N CYS A 224 -0.85 -11.59 -12.54
CA CYS A 224 -0.37 -10.81 -11.41
C CYS A 224 -1.10 -11.19 -10.12
N ASP A 225 -0.38 -11.28 -8.99
CA ASP A 225 -0.93 -11.73 -7.72
C ASP A 225 -1.87 -10.71 -7.07
N GLY A 226 -1.70 -9.44 -7.42
CA GLY A 226 -2.58 -8.36 -6.97
C GLY A 226 -2.43 -7.09 -7.79
N ILE A 227 -3.44 -6.24 -7.70
CA ILE A 227 -3.39 -4.87 -8.21
C ILE A 227 -3.77 -3.88 -7.13
N PHE A 228 -3.03 -2.78 -7.04
CA PHE A 228 -3.38 -1.60 -6.25
C PHE A 228 -4.19 -0.65 -7.14
N THR A 229 -5.38 -0.28 -6.69
CA THR A 229 -6.31 0.54 -7.48
C THR A 229 -7.06 1.55 -6.62
N ASP A 230 -7.27 2.76 -7.16
CA ASP A 230 -8.09 3.81 -6.54
C ASP A 230 -9.60 3.53 -6.70
N VAL A 231 -9.97 2.54 -7.53
CA VAL A 231 -11.36 2.20 -7.90
C VAL A 231 -11.68 0.72 -7.66
N PRO A 232 -11.56 0.21 -6.41
CA PRO A 232 -11.64 -1.23 -6.12
C PRO A 232 -12.96 -1.86 -6.60
N TYR A 233 -14.08 -1.17 -6.50
CA TYR A 233 -15.39 -1.64 -6.95
C TYR A 233 -15.43 -1.93 -8.46
N LYS A 234 -14.77 -1.10 -9.29
CA LYS A 234 -14.66 -1.36 -10.74
C LYS A 234 -13.78 -2.58 -11.02
N ALA A 235 -12.65 -2.67 -10.32
CA ALA A 235 -11.72 -3.78 -10.49
C ALA A 235 -12.37 -5.13 -10.14
N LEU A 236 -13.15 -5.19 -9.07
CA LEU A 236 -13.91 -6.38 -8.68
C LEU A 236 -14.93 -6.79 -9.76
N THR A 237 -15.68 -5.82 -10.30
CA THR A 237 -16.64 -6.06 -11.40
C THR A 237 -15.92 -6.59 -12.64
N PHE A 238 -14.83 -5.96 -13.05
CA PHE A 238 -14.08 -6.36 -14.24
C PHE A 238 -13.41 -7.73 -14.08
N ARG A 239 -12.93 -8.06 -12.89
CA ARG A 239 -12.38 -9.39 -12.60
C ARG A 239 -13.46 -10.48 -12.70
N LYS A 240 -14.68 -10.25 -12.22
CA LYS A 240 -15.80 -11.19 -12.41
C LYS A 240 -16.08 -11.44 -13.88
N VAL A 241 -16.13 -10.38 -14.70
CA VAL A 241 -16.31 -10.50 -16.15
C VAL A 241 -15.16 -11.29 -16.80
N PHE A 242 -13.92 -11.04 -16.41
CA PHE A 242 -12.77 -11.77 -16.91
C PHE A 242 -12.84 -13.28 -16.57
N GLN A 243 -13.19 -13.61 -15.33
CA GLN A 243 -13.33 -15.00 -14.88
C GLN A 243 -14.43 -15.73 -15.64
N TYR A 244 -15.58 -15.08 -15.85
CA TYR A 244 -16.68 -15.65 -16.63
C TYR A 244 -16.28 -15.98 -18.07
N LYS A 245 -15.55 -15.07 -18.73
CA LYS A 245 -15.04 -15.29 -20.10
C LYS A 245 -14.03 -16.43 -20.23
N LYS A 246 -13.32 -16.78 -19.15
CA LYS A 246 -12.38 -17.92 -19.14
C LYS A 246 -13.06 -19.29 -18.94
N GLN A 247 -14.33 -19.30 -18.54
CA GLN A 247 -15.10 -20.51 -18.32
C GLN A 247 -15.93 -20.93 -19.56
N LEU A 248 -16.04 -20.03 -20.54
CA LEU A 248 -16.64 -20.26 -21.87
C LEU A 248 -15.62 -20.75 -22.88
#